data_5b6a48dd645d5dc1793813469a6eea41
#
_entry.id   5b6a48dd645d5dc1793813469a6eea41
#
_cell.length_a   1.000
_cell.length_b   1.000
_cell.length_c   1.000
_cell.angle_alpha   90.00
_cell.angle_beta   90.00
_cell.angle_gamma   90.00
#
_symmetry.space_group_name_H-M   'P 1'
#
loop_
_entity.id
_entity.type
_entity.pdbx_description
1 polymer ?
#
loop_
_entity_poly.entity_id
_entity_poly.type
_entity_poly.pdbx_seq_one_letter_code
_entity_poly.pdbx_strand_id
1 'polypeptide(L)' 'MTKQRPLHTWPRGLRRIDAADYLGISPTTFDQLVAERRMPEPRQASRGRVVWDRHELDVSFDRLPKRGQGTGNPWHEV' A
#
# COMPACT_ATOMS: atom_id res chain seq x y z
N MET A 1 -13.34 -17.64 -12.11
CA MET A 1 -12.86 -17.53 -11.77
C MET A 1 -12.22 -16.82 -11.13
N THR A 2 -12.10 -16.78 -10.64
CA THR A 2 -11.68 -15.95 -10.04
C THR A 2 -10.49 -16.14 -9.83
N LYS A 3 -9.78 -15.47 -9.88
CA LYS A 3 -8.64 -15.59 -9.73
C LYS A 3 -8.31 -15.42 -8.41
N GLN A 4 -8.63 -16.04 -7.50
CA GLN A 4 -8.28 -15.88 -6.27
C GLN A 4 -6.91 -16.20 -5.96
N ARG A 5 -6.11 -15.41 -5.33
CA ARG A 5 -4.80 -15.71 -4.98
C ARG A 5 -4.80 -16.49 -3.75
N PRO A 6 -3.90 -17.46 -3.54
CA PRO A 6 -3.72 -18.16 -2.30
C PRO A 6 -3.37 -17.17 -1.22
N LEU A 7 -3.78 -17.43 -0.02
CA LEU A 7 -3.66 -16.49 1.02
C LEU A 7 -2.30 -15.96 1.31
N HIS A 8 -1.28 -16.71 1.19
CA HIS A 8 0.01 -16.23 1.53
C HIS A 8 0.98 -16.16 0.41
N THR A 9 0.53 -16.08 -0.81
CA THR A 9 1.45 -16.04 -1.91
C THR A 9 1.30 -14.80 -2.74
N TRP A 10 1.55 -13.71 -2.17
CA TRP A 10 1.59 -12.48 -2.94
C TRP A 10 2.94 -12.40 -3.63
N PRO A 11 2.99 -11.92 -4.86
CA PRO A 11 4.26 -11.76 -5.54
C PRO A 11 5.08 -10.67 -4.87
N ARG A 12 6.38 -10.69 -5.10
CA ARG A 12 7.25 -9.69 -4.53
C ARG A 12 6.94 -8.31 -5.07
N GLY A 13 6.67 -8.19 -6.35
CA GLY A 13 6.34 -6.92 -6.97
C GLY A 13 4.86 -6.85 -7.24
N LEU A 14 4.21 -5.80 -6.78
CA LEU A 14 2.78 -5.66 -6.89
C LEU A 14 2.41 -4.48 -7.74
N ARG A 15 1.44 -4.64 -8.64
CA ARG A 15 0.96 -3.53 -9.40
C ARG A 15 0.08 -2.68 -8.50
N ARG A 16 -0.30 -1.50 -8.98
CA ARG A 16 -1.06 -0.55 -8.17
C ARG A 16 -2.27 -1.16 -7.49
N ILE A 17 -3.11 -1.83 -8.25
CA ILE A 17 -4.32 -2.41 -7.70
C ILE A 17 -4.00 -3.49 -6.68
N ASP A 18 -3.01 -4.32 -6.98
CA ASP A 18 -2.63 -5.38 -6.08
C ASP A 18 -1.95 -4.83 -4.83
N ALA A 19 -1.19 -3.76 -4.95
CA ALA A 19 -0.56 -3.15 -3.79
C ALA A 19 -1.63 -2.61 -2.84
N ALA A 20 -2.63 -1.95 -3.39
CA ALA A 20 -3.72 -1.44 -2.58
C ALA A 20 -4.46 -2.59 -1.90
N ASP A 21 -4.71 -3.65 -2.65
CA ASP A 21 -5.40 -4.81 -2.11
C ASP A 21 -4.58 -5.47 -1.01
N TYR A 22 -3.29 -5.56 -1.19
CA TYR A 22 -2.40 -6.15 -0.21
C TYR A 22 -2.46 -5.36 1.11
N LEU A 23 -2.61 -4.06 1.01
CA LEU A 23 -2.70 -3.22 2.20
C LEU A 23 -4.12 -3.06 2.72
N GLY A 24 -5.10 -3.55 1.99
CA GLY A 24 -6.48 -3.48 2.42
C GLY A 24 -7.13 -2.12 2.21
N ILE A 25 -6.68 -1.35 1.23
CA ILE A 25 -7.21 -0.03 0.99
C ILE A 25 -7.57 0.11 -0.48
N SER A 26 -8.29 1.16 -0.81
CA SER A 26 -8.66 1.39 -2.19
C SER A 26 -7.47 1.90 -2.98
N PRO A 27 -7.45 1.72 -4.29
CA PRO A 27 -6.38 2.27 -5.11
C PRO A 27 -6.26 3.79 -4.98
N THR A 28 -7.37 4.49 -4.83
CA THR A 28 -7.33 5.93 -4.67
C THR A 28 -6.65 6.31 -3.37
N THR A 29 -6.96 5.61 -2.29
CA THR A 29 -6.31 5.87 -1.02
C THR A 29 -4.82 5.54 -1.12
N PHE A 30 -4.50 4.46 -1.81
CA PHE A 30 -3.10 4.10 -2.02
C PHE A 30 -2.37 5.21 -2.75
N ASP A 31 -2.98 5.77 -3.81
CA ASP A 31 -2.37 6.85 -4.55
C ASP A 31 -2.11 8.06 -3.66
N GLN A 32 -3.02 8.34 -2.76
CA GLN A 32 -2.85 9.45 -1.87
C GLN A 32 -1.68 9.23 -0.94
N LEU A 33 -1.54 8.03 -0.43
CA LEU A 33 -0.44 7.71 0.46
C LEU A 33 0.91 7.80 -0.25
N VAL A 34 0.95 7.41 -1.52
CA VAL A 34 2.18 7.53 -2.30
C VAL A 34 2.49 9.01 -2.50
N ALA A 35 1.49 9.81 -2.82
CA ALA A 35 1.70 11.24 -3.03
C ALA A 35 2.16 11.93 -1.77
N GLU A 36 1.71 11.45 -0.62
CA GLU A 36 2.10 12.03 0.65
C GLU A 36 3.39 11.45 1.18
N ARG A 37 4.00 10.59 0.39
CA ARG A 37 5.25 9.95 0.76
C ARG A 37 5.12 9.04 1.97
N ARG A 38 3.93 8.50 2.17
CA ARG A 38 3.71 7.56 3.24
C ARG A 38 3.80 6.14 2.73
N MET A 39 3.79 5.96 1.42
CA MET A 39 4.04 4.66 0.80
C MET A 39 5.17 4.86 -0.19
N PRO A 40 5.93 3.81 -0.49
CA PRO A 40 7.13 3.97 -1.30
C PRO A 40 6.81 4.26 -2.76
N GLU A 41 7.81 4.74 -3.46
CA GLU A 41 7.70 4.94 -4.88
C GLU A 41 7.77 3.59 -5.55
N PRO A 42 7.15 3.43 -6.70
CA PRO A 42 7.22 2.15 -7.39
C PRO A 42 8.59 1.95 -8.03
N ARG A 43 8.88 0.71 -8.31
CA ARG A 43 10.11 0.36 -9.00
C ARG A 43 9.80 0.06 -10.45
N GLN A 44 10.72 0.38 -11.32
CA GLN A 44 10.55 0.13 -12.73
C GLN A 44 10.94 -1.31 -13.01
N ALA A 45 9.98 -2.18 -13.17
CA ALA A 45 10.28 -3.58 -13.40
C ALA A 45 10.65 -3.83 -14.85
N SER A 46 10.10 -3.08 -15.78
CA SER A 46 10.45 -3.21 -17.17
C SER A 46 10.07 -1.91 -17.82
N ARG A 47 10.32 -1.79 -19.13
CA ARG A 47 10.09 -0.56 -19.81
C ARG A 47 8.71 0.02 -19.58
N GLY A 48 7.72 -0.73 -19.59
CA GLY A 48 6.39 -0.18 -19.42
C GLY A 48 5.70 -0.61 -18.16
N ARG A 49 6.45 -1.12 -17.19
CA ARG A 49 5.76 -1.66 -16.02
C ARG A 49 6.42 -1.23 -14.72
N VAL A 50 5.61 -0.69 -13.82
CA VAL A 50 6.11 -0.35 -12.50
C VAL A 50 5.42 -1.25 -11.51
N VAL A 51 6.10 -1.57 -10.43
CA VAL A 51 5.54 -2.40 -9.38
C VAL A 51 6.04 -1.86 -8.05
N TRP A 52 5.32 -2.16 -7.00
CA TRP A 52 5.74 -1.79 -5.65
C TRP A 52 6.33 -3.01 -4.98
N ASP A 53 7.44 -2.82 -4.30
CA ASP A 53 8.10 -3.91 -3.61
C ASP A 53 7.30 -4.22 -2.35
N ARG A 54 6.88 -5.46 -2.21
CA ARG A 54 6.05 -5.86 -1.06
C ARG A 54 6.74 -5.57 0.26
N HIS A 55 8.05 -5.78 0.35
CA HIS A 55 8.76 -5.54 1.59
C HIS A 55 8.80 -4.06 1.93
N GLU A 56 8.90 -3.21 0.93
CA GLU A 56 8.87 -1.78 1.18
C GLU A 56 7.49 -1.33 1.61
N LEU A 57 6.46 -1.98 1.08
CA LEU A 57 5.11 -1.68 1.49
C LEU A 57 4.92 -2.05 2.97
N ASP A 58 5.47 -3.17 3.38
CA ASP A 58 5.36 -3.59 4.77
C ASP A 58 6.03 -2.59 5.71
N VAL A 59 7.21 -2.13 5.35
CA VAL A 59 7.93 -1.17 6.17
C VAL A 59 7.17 0.14 6.26
N SER A 60 6.63 0.59 5.14
CA SER A 60 5.88 1.83 5.13
C SER A 60 4.59 1.70 5.93
N PHE A 61 3.95 0.55 5.83
CA PHE A 61 2.73 0.31 6.56
C PHE A 61 3.00 0.37 8.06
N ASP A 62 4.11 -0.18 8.49
CA ASP A 62 4.46 -0.17 9.90
C ASP A 62 4.69 1.24 10.42
N ARG A 63 4.99 2.17 9.53
CA ARG A 63 5.21 3.54 9.94
C ARG A 63 3.97 4.40 9.95
N LEU A 64 2.85 3.86 9.49
CA LEU A 64 1.62 4.63 9.52
C LEU A 64 1.18 4.80 10.98
N PRO A 65 0.66 5.96 11.32
CA PRO A 65 0.29 6.20 12.71
C PRO A 65 -0.91 5.35 13.12
N LYS A 66 -0.93 4.94 14.34
CA LYS A 66 -2.09 4.23 14.84
C LYS A 66 -3.16 5.24 15.14
N ARG A 67 -4.39 4.79 15.06
CA ARG A 67 -5.50 5.66 15.36
C ARG A 67 -5.32 6.21 16.76
N GLY A 68 -5.48 7.48 16.89
CA GLY A 68 -5.37 8.13 18.18
C GLY A 68 -3.98 8.55 18.59
N GLN A 69 -2.98 8.22 17.81
CA GLN A 69 -1.65 8.63 18.13
C GLN A 69 -1.23 9.89 17.47
N GLY A 70 -1.81 10.28 16.42
CA GLY A 70 -1.42 11.46 15.71
C GLY A 70 -2.11 12.63 16.32
N THR A 71 -1.45 13.76 16.40
CA THR A 71 -2.08 14.89 16.91
C THR A 71 -3.05 15.38 15.93
N GLY A 72 -4.11 15.88 16.32
CA GLY A 72 -5.09 16.44 15.44
C GLY A 72 -5.85 15.43 14.64
N ASN A 73 -5.83 14.21 15.03
CA ASN A 73 -6.55 13.19 14.32
C ASN A 73 -8.02 13.36 14.61
N PRO A 74 -8.82 13.73 13.63
CA PRO A 74 -10.22 14.02 13.87
C PRO A 74 -11.03 12.81 14.25
N TRP A 75 -10.57 11.65 13.89
CA TRP A 75 -11.34 10.50 14.22
C TRP A 75 -11.28 10.19 15.66
N HIS A 76 -10.26 10.66 16.32
CA HIS A 76 -10.04 10.39 17.67
C HIS A 76 -11.08 11.03 18.49
N GLU A 77 -11.67 12.05 18.01
CA GLU A 77 -12.60 12.72 18.71
C GLU A 77 -13.93 12.19 18.61
N VAL A 78 -14.19 11.26 17.85
CA VAL A 78 -15.54 10.77 17.64
C VAL A 78 -15.94 9.72 18.59
#